data_1dfc77f8e5cb31735fc2e5b763326f66
#
_entry.id   1dfc77f8e5cb31735fc2e5b763326f66
#
_cell.length_a   1.000
_cell.length_b   1.000
_cell.length_c   1.000
_cell.angle_alpha   90.00
_cell.angle_beta   90.00
_cell.angle_gamma   90.00
#
_symmetry.space_group_name_H-M   'P 1'
#
loop_
_entity.id
_entity.type
_entity.pdbx_description
1 polymer ?
#
loop_
_entity_poly.entity_id
_entity_poly.type
_entity_poly.pdbx_seq_one_letter_code
_entity_poly.pdbx_strand_id
1 'polypeptide(L)'
;TASFSSGSQNINIRLRYTDQASTSFGRLDYITLNARSLLQMHGSQLLFRDYESGKAGNISRFTLGNALPETRVWDVTNILSPADIPSTISNNRLEFVAESASYREYVAFNPSGQLPLPERVGLVENQNLHATQPVDYVIVAHRDFLPFANQLAAIHQQHNGLSTLVVLDEQVFNEFSWGHRDPTAIRSFMRMLYERAGDNSSKAPKYLL
;
A
#
# COMPACT_ATOMS: atom_id res chain seq x y z
N THR A 1 4.21 -19.57 10.02
CA THR A 1 4.76 -18.64 11.03
C THR A 1 5.72 -19.41 11.92
N ALA A 2 6.92 -18.87 12.16
CA ALA A 2 7.90 -19.43 13.07
C ALA A 2 8.35 -18.33 14.05
N SER A 3 8.58 -18.70 15.31
CA SER A 3 9.13 -17.82 16.34
C SER A 3 10.60 -18.18 16.56
N PHE A 4 11.43 -17.20 16.81
CA PHE A 4 12.85 -17.39 17.04
C PHE A 4 13.37 -16.38 18.07
N SER A 5 14.49 -16.71 18.70
CA SER A 5 15.27 -15.77 19.51
C SER A 5 16.60 -15.51 18.83
N SER A 6 16.96 -14.25 18.66
CA SER A 6 18.26 -13.88 18.10
C SER A 6 19.19 -13.43 19.21
N GLY A 7 20.36 -14.06 19.29
CA GLY A 7 21.46 -13.62 20.16
C GLY A 7 22.40 -12.59 19.52
N SER A 8 22.12 -12.14 18.30
CA SER A 8 22.94 -11.18 17.55
C SER A 8 22.06 -10.16 16.80
N GLN A 9 22.69 -9.06 16.37
CA GLN A 9 22.05 -8.05 15.53
C GLN A 9 21.82 -8.54 14.09
N ASN A 10 22.51 -9.58 13.68
CA ASN A 10 22.38 -10.14 12.33
C ASN A 10 21.45 -11.35 12.36
N ILE A 11 20.36 -11.27 11.61
CA ILE A 11 19.40 -12.35 11.44
C ILE A 11 19.58 -12.93 10.03
N ASN A 12 19.99 -14.20 9.97
CA ASN A 12 20.13 -14.91 8.70
C ASN A 12 18.91 -15.77 8.46
N ILE A 13 18.17 -15.49 7.40
CA ILE A 13 17.01 -16.27 6.96
C ILE A 13 17.43 -17.10 5.75
N ARG A 14 17.32 -18.42 5.85
CA ARG A 14 17.55 -19.33 4.72
C ARG A 14 16.26 -20.01 4.32
N LEU A 15 15.83 -19.76 3.11
CA LEU A 15 14.74 -20.51 2.47
C LEU A 15 15.34 -21.57 1.56
N ARG A 16 14.85 -22.81 1.69
CA ARG A 16 15.23 -23.90 0.80
C ARG A 16 13.97 -24.46 0.14
N TYR A 17 13.93 -24.40 -1.17
CA TYR A 17 12.96 -25.11 -1.97
C TYR A 17 13.58 -26.43 -2.41
N THR A 18 12.85 -27.51 -2.21
CA THR A 18 13.25 -28.85 -2.68
C THR A 18 12.22 -29.28 -3.72
N ASP A 19 12.64 -29.33 -4.96
CA ASP A 19 11.81 -29.77 -6.06
C ASP A 19 11.60 -31.29 -6.00
N GLN A 20 10.42 -31.71 -6.43
CA GLN A 20 10.02 -33.12 -6.51
C GLN A 20 10.07 -33.66 -7.96
N ALA A 21 10.20 -32.76 -8.92
CA ALA A 21 10.30 -33.06 -10.34
C ALA A 21 11.14 -31.98 -11.05
N SER A 22 11.83 -32.36 -12.12
CA SER A 22 12.72 -31.47 -12.89
C SER A 22 12.00 -30.24 -13.48
N THR A 23 10.67 -30.25 -13.54
CA THR A 23 9.84 -29.14 -14.01
C THR A 23 9.26 -28.29 -12.87
N SER A 24 9.50 -28.67 -11.62
CA SER A 24 9.00 -27.91 -10.47
C SER A 24 9.82 -26.65 -10.25
N PHE A 25 9.15 -25.54 -9.97
CA PHE A 25 9.82 -24.31 -9.55
C PHE A 25 9.02 -23.63 -8.43
N GLY A 26 9.72 -22.94 -7.56
CA GLY A 26 9.13 -22.09 -6.52
C GLY A 26 9.53 -20.64 -6.73
N ARG A 27 8.59 -19.73 -6.55
CA ARG A 27 8.86 -18.29 -6.52
C ARG A 27 8.60 -17.76 -5.12
N LEU A 28 9.60 -17.09 -4.54
CA LEU A 28 9.42 -16.38 -3.29
C LEU A 28 8.89 -14.99 -3.62
N ASP A 29 7.72 -14.65 -3.07
CA ASP A 29 7.12 -13.33 -3.21
C ASP A 29 7.71 -12.38 -2.17
N TYR A 30 7.52 -12.68 -0.88
CA TYR A 30 8.10 -11.87 0.20
C TYR A 30 8.36 -12.69 1.46
N ILE A 31 9.19 -12.12 2.33
CA ILE A 31 9.39 -12.62 3.71
C ILE A 31 9.07 -11.47 4.66
N THR A 32 8.15 -11.70 5.59
CA THR A 32 7.86 -10.75 6.66
C THR A 32 8.62 -11.14 7.92
N LEU A 33 9.41 -10.21 8.44
CA LEU A 33 10.11 -10.36 9.72
C LEU A 33 9.53 -9.37 10.73
N ASN A 34 9.01 -9.88 11.83
CA ASN A 34 8.62 -9.07 12.99
C ASN A 34 9.62 -9.35 14.13
N ALA A 35 10.35 -8.34 14.51
CA ALA A 35 11.34 -8.45 15.58
C ALA A 35 11.28 -7.21 16.48
N ARG A 36 11.47 -7.41 17.79
CA ARG A 36 11.66 -6.31 18.73
C ARG A 36 13.15 -5.98 18.79
N SER A 37 13.50 -4.74 18.53
CA SER A 37 14.87 -4.23 18.54
C SER A 37 15.00 -3.08 19.54
N LEU A 38 16.24 -2.71 19.87
CA LEU A 38 16.50 -1.45 20.56
C LEU A 38 16.01 -0.29 19.70
N LEU A 39 15.32 0.65 20.31
CA LEU A 39 14.84 1.84 19.65
C LEU A 39 16.00 2.82 19.47
N GLN A 40 16.61 2.83 18.30
CA GLN A 40 17.77 3.65 17.95
C GLN A 40 17.68 4.11 16.50
N MET A 41 18.07 5.37 16.25
CA MET A 41 18.17 5.87 14.87
C MET A 41 19.24 5.08 14.10
N HIS A 42 18.85 4.64 12.91
CA HIS A 42 19.72 4.04 11.89
C HIS A 42 19.47 4.80 10.58
N GLY A 43 20.43 5.65 10.19
CA GLY A 43 20.24 6.54 9.04
C GLY A 43 19.37 7.75 9.34
N SER A 44 18.75 8.32 8.32
CA SER A 44 17.99 9.57 8.42
C SER A 44 16.52 9.39 8.80
N GLN A 45 16.01 8.18 8.75
CA GLN A 45 14.60 7.87 9.03
C GLN A 45 14.46 6.50 9.66
N LEU A 46 13.55 6.38 10.64
CA LEU A 46 13.19 5.14 11.29
C LEU A 46 11.68 5.07 11.48
N LEU A 47 11.03 4.08 10.87
CA LEU A 47 9.65 3.73 11.17
C LEU A 47 9.65 2.70 12.31
N PHE A 48 8.84 2.94 13.35
CA PHE A 48 8.77 2.03 14.47
C PHE A 48 7.39 1.98 15.13
N ARG A 49 7.17 0.93 15.87
CA ARG A 49 5.95 0.64 16.61
C ARG A 49 6.27 -0.32 17.75
N ASP A 50 5.45 -0.33 18.79
CA ASP A 50 5.58 -1.30 19.87
C ASP A 50 4.23 -1.92 20.23
N TYR A 51 4.10 -3.22 20.03
CA TYR A 51 2.87 -3.96 20.33
C TYR A 51 2.65 -4.17 21.81
N GLU A 52 3.71 -4.21 22.62
CA GLU A 52 3.60 -4.51 24.05
C GLU A 52 3.13 -3.30 24.87
N SER A 53 3.34 -2.09 24.36
CA SER A 53 2.87 -0.87 25.02
C SER A 53 1.36 -0.65 24.92
N GLY A 54 0.71 -1.27 23.92
CA GLY A 54 -0.70 -1.06 23.62
C GLY A 54 -1.64 -1.74 24.62
N LYS A 55 -2.15 -1.01 25.62
CA LYS A 55 -3.20 -1.45 26.55
C LYS A 55 -4.12 -0.28 26.86
N ALA A 56 -5.42 -0.55 27.03
CA ALA A 56 -6.41 0.47 27.39
C ALA A 56 -5.95 1.29 28.62
N GLY A 57 -5.94 2.61 28.48
CA GLY A 57 -5.54 3.56 29.51
C GLY A 57 -4.03 3.74 29.68
N ASN A 58 -3.18 3.10 28.89
CA ASN A 58 -1.73 3.27 28.97
C ASN A 58 -1.25 4.59 28.38
N ILE A 59 -0.23 5.12 29.04
CA ILE A 59 0.64 6.19 28.54
C ILE A 59 2.07 5.62 28.55
N SER A 60 2.75 5.69 27.42
CA SER A 60 4.09 5.14 27.27
C SER A 60 5.12 6.22 27.03
N ARG A 61 6.28 6.06 27.66
CA ARG A 61 7.47 6.86 27.38
C ARG A 61 8.36 6.08 26.42
N PHE A 62 8.71 6.71 25.32
CA PHE A 62 9.65 6.19 24.34
C PHE A 62 10.98 6.92 24.46
N THR A 63 12.07 6.17 24.43
CA THR A 63 13.43 6.71 24.42
C THR A 63 14.13 6.22 23.15
N LEU A 64 14.38 7.13 22.23
CA LEU A 64 15.07 6.87 20.97
C LEU A 64 16.55 7.23 21.10
N GLY A 65 17.43 6.25 20.97
CA GLY A 65 18.88 6.46 20.99
C GLY A 65 19.42 6.97 19.64
N ASN A 66 20.65 7.48 19.65
CA ASN A 66 21.34 8.02 18.46
C ASN A 66 20.57 9.16 17.77
N ALA A 67 19.76 9.89 18.51
CA ALA A 67 19.03 11.04 17.99
C ALA A 67 19.95 12.24 17.84
N LEU A 68 19.83 12.98 16.73
CA LEU A 68 20.47 14.27 16.50
C LEU A 68 19.63 15.38 17.10
N PRO A 69 20.20 16.58 17.35
CA PRO A 69 19.45 17.71 17.92
C PRO A 69 18.20 18.12 17.15
N GLU A 70 18.19 17.91 15.83
CA GLU A 70 17.06 18.22 14.93
C GLU A 70 16.10 17.06 14.69
N THR A 71 16.35 15.89 15.28
CA THR A 71 15.47 14.70 15.11
C THR A 71 14.05 15.04 15.56
N ARG A 72 13.08 14.70 14.72
CA ARG A 72 11.65 14.86 14.99
C ARG A 72 10.96 13.52 14.99
N VAL A 73 9.82 13.44 15.65
CA VAL A 73 8.94 12.25 15.66
C VAL A 73 7.54 12.64 15.23
N TRP A 74 6.99 11.92 14.27
CA TRP A 74 5.58 12.03 13.90
C TRP A 74 4.82 10.75 14.25
N ASP A 75 3.60 10.92 14.75
CA ASP A 75 2.60 9.85 14.78
C ASP A 75 2.02 9.72 13.37
N VAL A 76 2.19 8.56 12.76
CA VAL A 76 1.73 8.23 11.42
C VAL A 76 0.69 7.10 11.43
N THR A 77 0.10 6.84 12.59
CA THR A 77 -0.99 5.87 12.75
C THR A 77 -2.12 6.12 11.74
N ASN A 78 -2.45 7.39 11.53
CA ASN A 78 -3.28 7.82 10.41
C ASN A 78 -2.39 8.50 9.37
N ILE A 79 -2.03 7.78 8.31
CA ILE A 79 -1.15 8.27 7.25
C ILE A 79 -1.70 9.50 6.51
N LEU A 80 -3.02 9.71 6.54
CA LEU A 80 -3.67 10.87 5.92
C LEU A 80 -3.66 12.11 6.82
N SER A 81 -3.30 11.95 8.10
CA SER A 81 -3.25 13.04 9.07
C SER A 81 -2.11 12.80 10.07
N PRO A 82 -0.85 12.87 9.61
CA PRO A 82 0.29 12.72 10.50
C PRO A 82 0.35 13.87 11.50
N ALA A 83 0.78 13.58 12.73
CA ALA A 83 0.89 14.55 13.79
C ALA A 83 2.32 14.63 14.33
N ASP A 84 2.85 15.87 14.50
CA ASP A 84 4.13 16.08 15.16
C ASP A 84 4.02 15.79 16.67
N ILE A 85 4.97 15.07 17.22
CA ILE A 85 4.97 14.73 18.64
C ILE A 85 6.00 15.59 19.37
N PRO A 86 5.57 16.37 20.39
CA PRO A 86 6.50 17.10 21.23
C PRO A 86 7.49 16.15 21.89
N SER A 87 8.77 16.43 21.72
CA SER A 87 9.85 15.60 22.24
C SER A 87 10.95 16.45 22.87
N THR A 88 11.74 15.86 23.74
CA THR A 88 12.92 16.47 24.33
C THR A 88 14.17 15.68 23.92
N ILE A 89 15.25 16.41 23.60
CA ILE A 89 16.51 15.78 23.19
C ILE A 89 17.61 16.17 24.18
N SER A 90 18.27 15.18 24.75
CA SER A 90 19.46 15.34 25.56
C SER A 90 20.39 14.15 25.41
N ASN A 91 21.71 14.40 25.38
CA ASN A 91 22.74 13.35 25.31
C ASN A 91 22.48 12.32 24.17
N ASN A 92 22.14 12.77 22.97
CA ASN A 92 21.80 11.96 21.81
C ASN A 92 20.62 10.99 22.03
N ARG A 93 19.74 11.32 22.98
CA ARG A 93 18.49 10.61 23.24
C ARG A 93 17.33 11.55 23.05
N LEU A 94 16.36 11.11 22.28
CA LEU A 94 15.07 11.79 22.12
C LEU A 94 14.05 11.06 22.99
N GLU A 95 13.35 11.79 23.85
CA GLU A 95 12.27 11.25 24.65
C GLU A 95 10.95 11.91 24.33
N PHE A 96 9.92 11.11 24.21
CA PHE A 96 8.55 11.57 24.10
C PHE A 96 7.59 10.67 24.87
N VAL A 97 6.45 11.23 25.21
CA VAL A 97 5.36 10.53 25.90
C VAL A 97 4.15 10.55 24.97
N ALA A 98 3.53 9.39 24.79
CA ALA A 98 2.34 9.27 23.97
C ALA A 98 1.32 8.34 24.64
N GLU A 99 0.05 8.66 24.41
CA GLU A 99 -1.03 7.74 24.73
C GLU A 99 -0.86 6.46 23.91
N SER A 100 -0.91 5.33 24.57
CA SER A 100 -0.74 4.00 23.97
C SER A 100 -1.89 3.06 24.30
N ALA A 101 -3.09 3.62 24.47
CA ALA A 101 -4.31 2.85 24.67
C ALA A 101 -4.65 1.94 23.49
N SER A 102 -4.24 2.33 22.29
CA SER A 102 -4.34 1.58 21.05
C SER A 102 -2.97 1.47 20.38
N TYR A 103 -2.88 0.60 19.41
CA TYR A 103 -1.71 0.46 18.57
C TYR A 103 -1.41 1.73 17.79
N ARG A 104 -0.14 2.18 17.84
CA ARG A 104 0.32 3.38 17.14
C ARG A 104 1.59 3.12 16.35
N GLU A 105 1.75 3.87 15.27
CA GLU A 105 2.93 3.87 14.42
C GLU A 105 3.59 5.25 14.43
N TYR A 106 4.91 5.25 14.52
CA TYR A 106 5.70 6.47 14.58
C TYR A 106 6.79 6.46 13.52
N VAL A 107 7.14 7.63 13.03
CA VAL A 107 8.34 7.85 12.23
C VAL A 107 9.23 8.88 12.92
N ALA A 108 10.48 8.50 13.19
CA ALA A 108 11.52 9.42 13.58
C ALA A 108 12.36 9.77 12.35
N PHE A 109 12.73 11.03 12.19
CA PHE A 109 13.51 11.46 11.04
C PHE A 109 14.34 12.71 11.35
N ASN A 110 15.42 12.87 10.58
CA ASN A 110 16.29 14.04 10.61
C ASN A 110 15.94 14.91 9.40
N PRO A 111 15.36 16.11 9.58
CA PRO A 111 14.92 16.97 8.47
C PRO A 111 16.05 17.37 7.51
N SER A 112 17.28 17.50 8.03
CA SER A 112 18.48 17.81 7.24
C SER A 112 19.16 16.59 6.62
N GLY A 113 18.67 15.37 6.90
CA GLY A 113 19.24 14.13 6.40
C GLY A 113 18.79 13.79 4.99
N GLN A 114 19.37 12.73 4.44
CA GLN A 114 18.87 12.16 3.17
C GLN A 114 17.57 11.42 3.43
N LEU A 115 16.45 12.09 3.13
CA LEU A 115 15.13 11.47 3.16
C LEU A 115 14.77 10.92 1.78
N PRO A 116 13.97 9.84 1.69
CA PRO A 116 13.47 9.34 0.42
C PRO A 116 12.68 10.43 -0.31
N LEU A 117 13.01 10.65 -1.57
CA LEU A 117 12.27 11.56 -2.44
C LEU A 117 11.43 10.74 -3.43
N PRO A 118 10.18 11.15 -3.69
CA PRO A 118 9.38 10.53 -4.73
C PRO A 118 10.02 10.79 -6.10
N GLU A 119 10.08 9.75 -6.93
CA GLU A 119 10.48 9.89 -8.32
C GLU A 119 9.33 10.51 -9.13
N ARG A 120 9.66 11.51 -9.96
CA ARG A 120 8.69 12.08 -10.87
C ARG A 120 8.53 11.17 -12.09
N VAL A 121 7.40 10.47 -12.17
CA VAL A 121 7.10 9.58 -13.31
C VAL A 121 6.61 10.36 -14.53
N GLY A 122 5.76 11.37 -14.37
CA GLY A 122 5.22 12.15 -15.47
C GLY A 122 3.92 12.88 -15.11
N LEU A 123 3.25 13.37 -16.16
CA LEU A 123 1.89 13.90 -16.04
C LEU A 123 0.89 12.77 -16.22
N VAL A 124 -0.13 12.76 -15.40
CA VAL A 124 -1.30 11.89 -15.55
C VAL A 124 -2.41 12.72 -16.20
N GLU A 125 -2.98 12.21 -17.29
CA GLU A 125 -4.11 12.86 -17.95
C GLU A 125 -5.32 12.88 -17.02
N ASN A 126 -6.13 13.94 -17.12
CA ASN A 126 -7.36 14.02 -16.36
C ASN A 126 -8.29 12.88 -16.74
N GLN A 127 -8.79 12.18 -15.75
CA GLN A 127 -9.68 11.05 -15.91
C GLN A 127 -10.76 11.07 -14.82
N ASN A 128 -11.86 10.36 -15.04
CA ASN A 128 -12.91 10.22 -14.02
C ASN A 128 -13.71 8.94 -14.29
N LEU A 129 -13.17 7.80 -13.91
CA LEU A 129 -13.87 6.52 -13.98
C LEU A 129 -15.02 6.43 -12.96
N HIS A 130 -14.95 7.23 -11.91
CA HIS A 130 -16.08 7.36 -10.97
C HIS A 130 -17.34 7.98 -11.61
N ALA A 131 -17.25 8.65 -12.74
CA ALA A 131 -18.41 9.16 -13.48
C ALA A 131 -18.97 8.18 -14.53
N THR A 132 -18.42 6.97 -14.62
CA THR A 132 -18.86 5.94 -15.58
C THR A 132 -20.35 5.62 -15.42
N GLN A 133 -21.08 5.65 -16.53
CA GLN A 133 -22.47 5.26 -16.59
C GLN A 133 -22.61 3.73 -16.62
N PRO A 134 -23.82 3.18 -16.37
CA PRO A 134 -24.05 1.74 -16.49
C PRO A 134 -23.60 1.20 -17.83
N VAL A 135 -22.92 0.07 -17.83
CA VAL A 135 -22.32 -0.57 -19.00
C VAL A 135 -22.38 -2.09 -18.85
N ASP A 136 -22.67 -2.79 -19.97
CA ASP A 136 -22.79 -4.25 -19.96
C ASP A 136 -21.43 -4.96 -19.97
N TYR A 137 -20.47 -4.42 -20.73
CA TYR A 137 -19.18 -5.06 -20.95
C TYR A 137 -18.03 -4.07 -20.72
N VAL A 138 -17.19 -4.40 -19.74
CA VAL A 138 -15.98 -3.64 -19.42
C VAL A 138 -14.77 -4.39 -19.96
N ILE A 139 -13.92 -3.69 -20.69
CA ILE A 139 -12.62 -4.21 -21.16
C ILE A 139 -11.53 -3.35 -20.54
N VAL A 140 -10.71 -3.98 -19.67
CA VAL A 140 -9.53 -3.37 -19.08
C VAL A 140 -8.31 -3.80 -19.88
N ALA A 141 -7.68 -2.88 -20.59
CA ALA A 141 -6.62 -3.19 -21.54
C ALA A 141 -5.32 -2.46 -21.19
N HIS A 142 -4.17 -3.13 -21.40
CA HIS A 142 -2.90 -2.44 -21.47
C HIS A 142 -2.84 -1.53 -22.72
N ARG A 143 -2.11 -0.44 -22.63
CA ARG A 143 -2.00 0.57 -23.71
C ARG A 143 -1.68 -0.04 -25.09
N ASP A 144 -0.78 -1.04 -25.13
CA ASP A 144 -0.39 -1.70 -26.38
C ASP A 144 -1.54 -2.47 -27.06
N PHE A 145 -2.56 -2.87 -26.29
CA PHE A 145 -3.70 -3.62 -26.78
C PHE A 145 -4.95 -2.77 -27.02
N LEU A 146 -4.88 -1.46 -26.74
CA LEU A 146 -6.02 -0.56 -26.84
C LEU A 146 -6.72 -0.59 -28.22
N PRO A 147 -6.01 -0.63 -29.38
CA PRO A 147 -6.66 -0.71 -30.69
C PRO A 147 -7.48 -2.00 -30.84
N PHE A 148 -6.98 -3.12 -30.36
CA PHE A 148 -7.66 -4.42 -30.44
C PHE A 148 -8.84 -4.49 -29.46
N ALA A 149 -8.70 -3.93 -28.27
CA ALA A 149 -9.78 -3.82 -27.30
C ALA A 149 -10.94 -2.99 -27.85
N ASN A 150 -10.67 -1.88 -28.54
CA ASN A 150 -11.69 -1.07 -29.21
C ASN A 150 -12.37 -1.82 -30.36
N GLN A 151 -11.63 -2.59 -31.16
CA GLN A 151 -12.22 -3.43 -32.21
C GLN A 151 -13.16 -4.48 -31.62
N LEU A 152 -12.75 -5.14 -30.54
CA LEU A 152 -13.58 -6.13 -29.85
C LEU A 152 -14.84 -5.49 -29.28
N ALA A 153 -14.71 -4.33 -28.66
CA ALA A 153 -15.84 -3.56 -28.15
C ALA A 153 -16.85 -3.24 -29.26
N ALA A 154 -16.37 -2.77 -30.42
CA ALA A 154 -17.22 -2.47 -31.58
C ALA A 154 -17.95 -3.72 -32.08
N ILE A 155 -17.30 -4.87 -32.13
CA ILE A 155 -17.94 -6.14 -32.53
C ILE A 155 -19.09 -6.47 -31.56
N HIS A 156 -18.87 -6.39 -30.25
CA HIS A 156 -19.91 -6.69 -29.27
C HIS A 156 -21.06 -5.66 -29.27
N GLN A 157 -20.78 -4.41 -29.55
CA GLN A 157 -21.81 -3.41 -29.74
C GLN A 157 -22.69 -3.73 -30.97
N GLN A 158 -22.06 -4.07 -32.09
CA GLN A 158 -22.77 -4.29 -33.36
C GLN A 158 -23.53 -5.61 -33.41
N HIS A 159 -22.92 -6.69 -32.93
CA HIS A 159 -23.49 -8.05 -33.07
C HIS A 159 -24.30 -8.48 -31.84
N ASN A 160 -23.98 -8.00 -30.64
CA ASN A 160 -24.64 -8.44 -29.41
C ASN A 160 -25.50 -7.33 -28.79
N GLY A 161 -25.46 -6.11 -29.30
CA GLY A 161 -26.20 -4.98 -28.74
C GLY A 161 -25.74 -4.57 -27.33
N LEU A 162 -24.51 -4.94 -26.92
CA LEU A 162 -23.98 -4.63 -25.60
C LEU A 162 -23.48 -3.19 -25.54
N SER A 163 -23.75 -2.49 -24.46
CA SER A 163 -23.02 -1.27 -24.12
C SER A 163 -21.61 -1.67 -23.63
N THR A 164 -20.57 -1.08 -24.24
CA THR A 164 -19.18 -1.44 -23.95
C THR A 164 -18.38 -0.25 -23.46
N LEU A 165 -17.43 -0.50 -22.57
CA LEU A 165 -16.46 0.47 -22.06
C LEU A 165 -15.06 -0.14 -22.17
N VAL A 166 -14.16 0.57 -22.84
CA VAL A 166 -12.73 0.23 -22.85
C VAL A 166 -12.00 1.25 -21.99
N VAL A 167 -11.25 0.75 -21.03
CA VAL A 167 -10.41 1.56 -20.12
C VAL A 167 -8.99 1.00 -20.08
N LEU A 168 -8.01 1.88 -19.87
CA LEU A 168 -6.65 1.45 -19.63
C LEU A 168 -6.50 0.92 -18.18
N ASP A 169 -5.70 -0.11 -18.01
CA ASP A 169 -5.34 -0.63 -16.69
C ASP A 169 -4.73 0.47 -15.81
N GLU A 170 -3.87 1.34 -16.38
CA GLU A 170 -3.30 2.49 -15.69
C GLU A 170 -4.38 3.44 -15.15
N GLN A 171 -5.46 3.68 -15.90
CA GLN A 171 -6.55 4.53 -15.45
C GLN A 171 -7.27 3.91 -14.25
N VAL A 172 -7.47 2.60 -14.27
CA VAL A 172 -8.08 1.87 -13.15
C VAL A 172 -7.16 1.91 -11.93
N PHE A 173 -5.85 1.69 -12.11
CA PHE A 173 -4.90 1.76 -11.01
C PHE A 173 -4.82 3.16 -10.40
N ASN A 174 -4.85 4.21 -11.21
CA ASN A 174 -4.80 5.59 -10.72
C ASN A 174 -5.97 5.94 -9.79
N GLU A 175 -7.19 5.51 -10.12
CA GLU A 175 -8.38 5.86 -9.32
C GLU A 175 -8.70 4.87 -8.20
N PHE A 176 -8.33 3.60 -8.32
CA PHE A 176 -8.76 2.54 -7.39
C PHE A 176 -7.63 1.92 -6.57
N SER A 177 -6.36 2.26 -6.86
CA SER A 177 -5.19 1.82 -6.09
C SER A 177 -4.05 2.85 -6.04
N TRP A 178 -4.36 4.14 -6.18
CA TRP A 178 -3.40 5.25 -6.12
C TRP A 178 -2.20 5.11 -7.05
N GLY A 179 -2.42 4.56 -8.25
CA GLY A 179 -1.40 4.28 -9.24
C GLY A 179 -0.59 3.00 -9.00
N HIS A 180 -0.84 2.29 -7.91
CA HIS A 180 -0.20 1.01 -7.67
C HIS A 180 -0.83 -0.09 -8.53
N ARG A 181 0.00 -0.89 -9.21
CA ARG A 181 -0.47 -2.01 -10.05
C ARG A 181 -0.97 -3.16 -9.18
N ASP A 182 -2.21 -3.04 -8.74
CA ASP A 182 -2.88 -4.00 -7.87
C ASP A 182 -4.14 -4.55 -8.57
N PRO A 183 -4.24 -5.85 -8.81
CA PRO A 183 -5.44 -6.46 -9.41
C PRO A 183 -6.73 -6.18 -8.64
N THR A 184 -6.64 -5.87 -7.33
CA THR A 184 -7.80 -5.50 -6.53
C THR A 184 -8.44 -4.18 -6.96
N ALA A 185 -7.70 -3.31 -7.66
CA ALA A 185 -8.23 -2.08 -8.26
C ALA A 185 -9.31 -2.38 -9.29
N ILE A 186 -9.07 -3.39 -10.16
CA ILE A 186 -10.05 -3.82 -11.17
C ILE A 186 -11.31 -4.36 -10.48
N ARG A 187 -11.14 -5.17 -9.43
CA ARG A 187 -12.26 -5.64 -8.63
C ARG A 187 -13.04 -4.48 -7.99
N SER A 188 -12.35 -3.47 -7.47
CA SER A 188 -12.96 -2.30 -6.84
C SER A 188 -13.74 -1.46 -7.85
N PHE A 189 -13.20 -1.28 -9.06
CA PHE A 189 -13.89 -0.62 -10.17
C PHE A 189 -15.18 -1.37 -10.56
N MET A 190 -15.10 -2.67 -10.79
CA MET A 190 -16.26 -3.50 -11.10
C MET A 190 -17.30 -3.51 -9.97
N ARG A 191 -16.84 -3.57 -8.73
CA ARG A 191 -17.71 -3.47 -7.55
C ARG A 191 -18.47 -2.16 -7.51
N MET A 192 -17.81 -1.03 -7.78
CA MET A 192 -18.46 0.28 -7.85
C MET A 192 -19.59 0.30 -8.90
N LEU A 193 -19.34 -0.25 -10.10
CA LEU A 193 -20.36 -0.33 -11.16
C LEU A 193 -21.53 -1.22 -10.74
N TYR A 194 -21.24 -2.35 -10.12
CA TYR A 194 -22.26 -3.30 -9.62
C TYR A 194 -23.10 -2.68 -8.51
N GLU A 195 -22.48 -2.07 -7.50
CA GLU A 195 -23.19 -1.44 -6.38
C GLU A 195 -24.08 -0.27 -6.84
N ARG A 196 -23.68 0.47 -7.87
CA ARG A 196 -24.49 1.54 -8.47
C ARG A 196 -25.71 1.03 -9.21
N ALA A 197 -25.68 -0.19 -9.70
CA ALA A 197 -26.86 -0.80 -10.32
C ALA A 197 -27.97 -1.03 -9.30
N GLY A 198 -27.64 -1.19 -8.02
CA GLY A 198 -28.58 -1.48 -6.93
C GLY A 198 -29.44 -2.70 -7.26
N ASP A 199 -30.74 -2.57 -7.05
CA ASP A 199 -31.71 -3.63 -7.36
C ASP A 199 -31.99 -3.81 -8.86
N ASN A 200 -31.46 -2.92 -9.71
CA ASN A 200 -31.68 -2.99 -11.15
C ASN A 200 -30.58 -3.80 -11.84
N SER A 201 -30.73 -5.11 -11.88
CA SER A 201 -29.77 -6.03 -12.50
C SER A 201 -29.49 -5.73 -13.99
N SER A 202 -30.39 -5.03 -14.70
CA SER A 202 -30.15 -4.66 -16.11
C SER A 202 -29.07 -3.59 -16.26
N LYS A 203 -28.75 -2.85 -15.20
CA LYS A 203 -27.70 -1.83 -15.16
C LYS A 203 -26.38 -2.35 -14.63
N ALA A 204 -26.34 -3.58 -14.10
CA ALA A 204 -25.12 -4.19 -13.61
C ALA A 204 -24.23 -4.63 -14.78
N PRO A 205 -22.89 -4.52 -14.64
CA PRO A 205 -21.98 -5.05 -15.64
C PRO A 205 -22.13 -6.56 -15.73
N LYS A 206 -22.15 -7.10 -16.95
CA LYS A 206 -22.34 -8.53 -17.24
C LYS A 206 -21.02 -9.23 -17.53
N TYR A 207 -20.10 -8.51 -18.15
CA TYR A 207 -18.84 -9.08 -18.62
C TYR A 207 -17.66 -8.18 -18.28
N LEU A 208 -16.52 -8.81 -17.99
CA LEU A 208 -15.21 -8.20 -17.80
C LEU A 208 -14.15 -8.98 -18.58
N LEU A 209 -13.30 -8.28 -19.33
CA LEU A 209 -12.10 -8.79 -19.96
C LEU A 209 -10.89 -7.98 -19.50
#